data_caffc07c5efe5cb7c70c829184a395e8
#
_entry.id   caffc07c5efe5cb7c70c829184a395e8
#
_cell.length_a   1.000
_cell.length_b   1.000
_cell.length_c   1.000
_cell.angle_alpha   90.00
_cell.angle_beta   90.00
_cell.angle_gamma   90.00
#
_symmetry.space_group_name_H-M   'P 1'
#
loop_
_entity.id
_entity.type
_entity.pdbx_description
1 polymer ?
#
loop_
_entity_poly.entity_id
_entity_poly.type
_entity_poly.pdbx_seq_one_letter_code
_entity_poly.pdbx_strand_id
1 'polypeptide(L)'
;MRRPLLCLAAWLYTACILPAQETASVRLADGFGIPVGLDGSKKYYKARGFRPNGHLGEDWNGAGGGDTDLGDPVYCTANGLVVYARDYRAGWGNVVIVRHAFSEKGDIRYVDSLYGHLDRILVKEGQRLERGHKLGTIGTGHGRYPAHLHFEIRKDIRVGMFRSMFPRDFRTYFDPTQFILARQSLGGGERTVSVPINTFPNEQGFAEAEKYATENRAGGDRTSPVRTNGKRMMFEGGMRWSADTGQVHSDSAPSKPKRSFQVDRYEDLRSR
;
A
#
# COMPACT_ATOMS: atom_id res chain seq x y z
N MET A 1 -47.69 -55.12 -28.76
CA MET A 1 -46.47 -54.99 -27.92
C MET A 1 -45.78 -53.67 -28.27
N ARG A 2 -45.90 -52.66 -27.40
CA ARG A 2 -45.24 -51.36 -27.56
C ARG A 2 -44.00 -51.31 -26.68
N ARG A 3 -42.81 -51.06 -27.27
CA ARG A 3 -41.57 -50.90 -26.56
C ARG A 3 -41.44 -49.46 -26.05
N PRO A 4 -41.02 -49.20 -24.80
CA PRO A 4 -40.77 -47.81 -24.38
C PRO A 4 -39.38 -47.35 -24.85
N LEU A 5 -39.35 -46.16 -25.45
CA LEU A 5 -38.08 -45.39 -25.72
C LEU A 5 -37.55 -44.88 -24.39
N LEU A 6 -36.37 -45.33 -23.98
CA LEU A 6 -35.61 -44.68 -22.92
C LEU A 6 -34.86 -43.50 -23.50
N CYS A 7 -35.28 -42.28 -23.16
CA CYS A 7 -34.50 -41.06 -23.40
C CYS A 7 -33.41 -40.97 -22.32
N LEU A 8 -32.17 -41.27 -22.69
CA LEU A 8 -30.97 -40.95 -21.87
C LEU A 8 -30.71 -39.43 -21.98
N ALA A 9 -31.05 -38.69 -20.94
CA ALA A 9 -30.65 -37.27 -20.80
C ALA A 9 -29.17 -37.22 -20.36
N ALA A 10 -28.28 -36.91 -21.30
CA ALA A 10 -26.87 -36.67 -21.00
C ALA A 10 -26.74 -35.28 -20.33
N TRP A 11 -26.46 -35.25 -19.02
CA TRP A 11 -26.08 -34.04 -18.30
C TRP A 11 -24.66 -33.69 -18.68
N LEU A 12 -24.50 -32.67 -19.53
CA LEU A 12 -23.19 -32.03 -19.78
C LEU A 12 -22.82 -31.21 -18.56
N TYR A 13 -21.93 -31.73 -17.71
CA TYR A 13 -21.24 -30.96 -16.68
C TYR A 13 -20.26 -30.03 -17.37
N THR A 14 -20.62 -28.79 -17.54
CA THR A 14 -19.67 -27.72 -17.91
C THR A 14 -18.83 -27.44 -16.67
N ALA A 15 -17.66 -28.05 -16.60
CA ALA A 15 -16.67 -27.69 -15.58
C ALA A 15 -16.27 -26.25 -15.81
N CYS A 16 -16.65 -25.35 -14.90
CA CYS A 16 -16.22 -23.97 -14.87
C CYS A 16 -14.71 -23.98 -14.50
N ILE A 17 -13.84 -23.95 -15.52
CA ILE A 17 -12.40 -23.82 -15.30
C ILE A 17 -12.16 -22.39 -14.82
N LEU A 18 -12.01 -22.21 -13.52
CA LEU A 18 -11.54 -20.94 -12.95
C LEU A 18 -10.15 -20.67 -13.50
N PRO A 19 -9.86 -19.46 -13.99
CA PRO A 19 -8.53 -19.12 -14.44
C PRO A 19 -7.52 -19.34 -13.29
N ALA A 20 -6.41 -19.99 -13.59
CA ALA A 20 -5.35 -20.20 -12.60
C ALA A 20 -4.84 -18.83 -12.13
N GLN A 21 -4.61 -18.69 -10.81
CA GLN A 21 -4.03 -17.47 -10.25
C GLN A 21 -2.66 -17.20 -10.89
N GLU A 22 -2.50 -16.03 -11.50
CA GLU A 22 -1.22 -15.62 -12.06
C GLU A 22 -0.17 -15.47 -10.96
N THR A 23 1.06 -15.89 -11.25
CA THR A 23 2.18 -15.86 -10.29
C THR A 23 3.45 -15.32 -10.93
N ALA A 24 4.32 -14.76 -10.08
CA ALA A 24 5.67 -14.37 -10.46
C ALA A 24 6.69 -14.92 -9.46
N SER A 25 7.91 -15.17 -9.94
CA SER A 25 8.98 -15.72 -9.12
C SER A 25 9.72 -14.62 -8.37
N VAL A 26 9.95 -14.77 -7.05
CA VAL A 26 10.73 -13.83 -6.21
C VAL A 26 11.65 -14.61 -5.27
N ARG A 27 12.75 -13.98 -4.85
CA ARG A 27 13.57 -14.48 -3.73
C ARG A 27 12.79 -14.29 -2.43
N LEU A 28 12.88 -15.28 -1.52
CA LEU A 28 12.34 -15.12 -0.16
C LEU A 28 13.00 -13.93 0.53
N ALA A 29 12.25 -13.24 1.36
CA ALA A 29 12.79 -12.25 2.25
C ALA A 29 13.72 -12.93 3.26
N ASP A 30 14.95 -12.44 3.35
CA ASP A 30 15.97 -12.83 4.33
C ASP A 30 15.86 -12.06 5.65
N GLY A 31 14.90 -11.14 5.69
CA GLY A 31 14.54 -10.27 6.80
C GLY A 31 13.89 -9.00 6.28
N PHE A 32 13.39 -8.20 7.23
CA PHE A 32 12.75 -6.91 6.96
C PHE A 32 13.53 -5.79 7.64
N GLY A 33 13.61 -4.63 7.00
CA GLY A 33 14.30 -3.44 7.49
C GLY A 33 13.42 -2.19 7.41
N ILE A 34 13.75 -1.18 8.22
CA ILE A 34 13.12 0.14 8.15
C ILE A 34 13.47 0.77 6.81
N PRO A 35 12.49 1.36 6.09
CA PRO A 35 12.66 1.79 4.69
C PRO A 35 13.38 3.14 4.52
N VAL A 36 13.87 3.77 5.60
CA VAL A 36 14.58 5.06 5.59
C VAL A 36 15.86 5.00 6.40
N GLY A 37 16.81 5.89 6.13
CA GLY A 37 18.04 6.03 6.93
C GLY A 37 19.05 4.90 6.78
N LEU A 38 18.97 4.07 5.73
CA LEU A 38 19.89 2.93 5.54
C LEU A 38 21.34 3.38 5.28
N ASP A 39 21.53 4.53 4.67
CA ASP A 39 22.84 5.10 4.35
C ASP A 39 23.53 5.76 5.56
N GLY A 40 22.79 5.88 6.69
CA GLY A 40 23.31 6.50 7.91
C GLY A 40 23.52 8.01 7.82
N SER A 41 23.21 8.63 6.68
CA SER A 41 23.43 10.07 6.46
C SER A 41 22.52 10.95 7.29
N LYS A 42 21.30 10.47 7.59
CA LYS A 42 20.30 11.19 8.37
C LYS A 42 19.62 10.27 9.39
N LYS A 43 19.18 10.88 10.49
CA LYS A 43 18.35 10.22 11.50
C LYS A 43 16.88 10.43 11.17
N TYR A 44 16.07 9.40 11.42
CA TYR A 44 14.64 9.42 11.23
C TYR A 44 13.92 9.08 12.54
N TYR A 45 12.70 9.56 12.66
CA TYR A 45 11.83 9.22 13.76
C TYR A 45 10.40 8.94 13.25
N LYS A 46 9.68 8.14 13.99
CA LYS A 46 8.27 7.85 13.74
C LYS A 46 7.41 8.99 14.28
N ALA A 47 6.98 9.88 13.40
CA ALA A 47 6.15 11.04 13.75
C ALA A 47 4.71 10.61 14.09
N ARG A 48 4.22 9.57 13.42
CA ARG A 48 2.89 9.01 13.65
C ARG A 48 2.92 7.49 13.52
N GLY A 49 2.47 6.80 14.55
CA GLY A 49 2.44 5.35 14.61
C GLY A 49 1.18 4.72 14.04
N PHE A 50 1.21 3.40 13.88
CA PHE A 50 0.07 2.59 13.50
C PHE A 50 -1.05 2.66 14.55
N ARG A 51 -2.30 2.77 14.08
CA ARG A 51 -3.51 2.76 14.91
C ARG A 51 -4.68 2.12 14.17
N PRO A 52 -5.21 1.00 14.65
CA PRO A 52 -6.39 0.35 14.07
C PRO A 52 -7.56 1.33 13.92
N ASN A 53 -8.29 1.22 12.80
CA ASN A 53 -9.40 2.11 12.42
C ASN A 53 -9.07 3.61 12.32
N GLY A 54 -7.78 3.92 12.37
CA GLY A 54 -7.25 5.28 12.25
C GLY A 54 -6.14 5.35 11.22
N HIS A 55 -4.89 5.38 11.66
CA HIS A 55 -3.70 5.42 10.81
C HIS A 55 -3.17 4.00 10.58
N LEU A 56 -3.28 3.49 9.36
CA LEU A 56 -3.00 2.08 9.04
C LEU A 56 -1.54 1.81 8.64
N GLY A 57 -0.67 2.76 8.92
CA GLY A 57 0.76 2.69 8.68
C GLY A 57 1.54 3.50 9.71
N GLU A 58 2.73 3.89 9.35
CA GLU A 58 3.61 4.78 10.12
C GLU A 58 4.10 5.91 9.23
N ASP A 59 4.16 7.13 9.79
CA ASP A 59 4.74 8.29 9.12
C ASP A 59 6.14 8.51 9.67
N TRP A 60 7.14 8.42 8.78
CA TRP A 60 8.55 8.56 9.09
C TRP A 60 9.09 9.90 8.60
N ASN A 61 9.63 10.71 9.50
CA ASN A 61 10.21 12.03 9.22
C ASN A 61 11.70 12.05 9.53
N GLY A 62 12.44 12.85 8.77
CA GLY A 62 13.80 13.19 9.07
C GLY A 62 13.93 14.04 10.36
N ALA A 63 14.98 13.82 11.15
CA ALA A 63 15.17 14.51 12.44
C ALA A 63 15.39 16.03 12.32
N GLY A 64 15.63 16.54 11.10
CA GLY A 64 15.73 17.98 10.83
C GLY A 64 14.39 18.74 10.89
N GLY A 65 13.28 18.01 10.84
CA GLY A 65 11.93 18.60 10.85
C GLY A 65 11.54 19.33 9.55
N GLY A 66 10.30 19.77 9.47
CA GLY A 66 9.75 20.41 8.25
C GLY A 66 9.93 19.53 7.02
N ASP A 67 10.35 20.11 5.90
CA ASP A 67 10.58 19.43 4.63
C ASP A 67 12.07 19.07 4.40
N THR A 68 12.88 18.95 5.46
CA THR A 68 14.33 18.68 5.34
C THR A 68 14.66 17.30 4.82
N ASP A 69 13.69 16.41 4.78
CA ASP A 69 13.75 15.05 4.24
C ASP A 69 13.11 14.91 2.84
N LEU A 70 12.60 16.02 2.26
CA LEU A 70 12.10 16.01 0.89
C LEU A 70 13.21 15.54 -0.09
N GLY A 71 12.88 14.52 -0.89
CA GLY A 71 13.81 13.94 -1.85
C GLY A 71 14.78 12.90 -1.25
N ASP A 72 14.75 12.65 0.06
CA ASP A 72 15.57 11.62 0.69
C ASP A 72 15.21 10.21 0.18
N PRO A 73 16.18 9.29 0.14
CA PRO A 73 15.96 7.96 -0.41
C PRO A 73 15.01 7.12 0.43
N VAL A 74 14.11 6.41 -0.24
CA VAL A 74 13.25 5.38 0.31
C VAL A 74 13.67 4.02 -0.22
N TYR A 75 13.82 3.04 0.67
CA TYR A 75 14.36 1.74 0.37
C TYR A 75 13.35 0.61 0.55
N CYS A 76 13.50 -0.45 -0.25
CA CYS A 76 12.70 -1.66 -0.14
C CYS A 76 12.99 -2.35 1.20
N THR A 77 11.93 -2.63 1.97
CA THR A 77 12.04 -3.23 3.31
C THR A 77 12.56 -4.68 3.30
N ALA A 78 12.34 -5.43 2.20
CA ALA A 78 12.75 -6.83 2.03
C ALA A 78 12.80 -7.22 0.55
N ASN A 79 13.36 -8.40 0.21
CA ASN A 79 13.27 -8.95 -1.15
C ASN A 79 11.80 -9.08 -1.58
N GLY A 80 11.46 -8.70 -2.81
CA GLY A 80 10.07 -8.75 -3.29
C GLY A 80 9.86 -8.37 -4.74
N LEU A 81 8.60 -8.28 -5.12
CA LEU A 81 8.13 -7.89 -6.45
C LEU A 81 7.31 -6.59 -6.35
N VAL A 82 7.62 -5.62 -7.18
CA VAL A 82 6.78 -4.43 -7.32
C VAL A 82 5.46 -4.83 -7.99
N VAL A 83 4.36 -4.72 -7.26
CA VAL A 83 3.01 -5.05 -7.73
C VAL A 83 2.16 -3.82 -8.02
N TYR A 84 2.67 -2.62 -7.63
CA TYR A 84 2.05 -1.33 -7.94
C TYR A 84 3.12 -0.24 -7.91
N ALA A 85 3.16 0.66 -8.91
CA ALA A 85 4.11 1.77 -8.98
C ALA A 85 3.54 2.91 -9.83
N ARG A 86 2.68 3.76 -9.25
CA ARG A 86 1.94 4.82 -9.97
C ARG A 86 1.64 6.02 -9.08
N ASP A 87 1.34 7.15 -9.71
CA ASP A 87 0.68 8.28 -9.05
C ASP A 87 -0.79 7.96 -8.82
N TYR A 88 -1.15 7.69 -7.57
CA TYR A 88 -2.56 7.45 -7.18
C TYR A 88 -3.34 8.74 -6.99
N ARG A 89 -2.66 9.90 -6.87
CA ARG A 89 -3.30 11.19 -6.56
C ARG A 89 -4.05 11.18 -5.22
N ALA A 90 -5.19 11.86 -5.11
CA ALA A 90 -6.14 11.82 -3.97
C ALA A 90 -5.51 11.84 -2.57
N GLY A 91 -4.40 12.56 -2.39
CA GLY A 91 -3.68 12.66 -1.12
C GLY A 91 -2.62 11.59 -0.90
N TRP A 92 -2.58 10.55 -1.71
CA TRP A 92 -1.52 9.55 -1.68
C TRP A 92 -0.26 9.99 -2.42
N GLY A 93 -0.44 10.76 -3.52
CA GLY A 93 0.63 11.08 -4.44
C GLY A 93 1.18 9.82 -5.11
N ASN A 94 2.47 9.79 -5.34
CA ASN A 94 3.16 8.62 -5.88
C ASN A 94 3.22 7.50 -4.85
N VAL A 95 2.87 6.29 -5.27
CA VAL A 95 2.79 5.10 -4.41
C VAL A 95 3.53 3.94 -5.06
N VAL A 96 4.28 3.20 -4.25
CA VAL A 96 4.84 1.89 -4.60
C VAL A 96 4.30 0.86 -3.63
N ILE A 97 3.88 -0.32 -4.15
CA ILE A 97 3.57 -1.50 -3.32
C ILE A 97 4.49 -2.63 -3.76
N VAL A 98 5.17 -3.24 -2.79
CA VAL A 98 6.05 -4.39 -3.02
C VAL A 98 5.49 -5.60 -2.31
N ARG A 99 5.32 -6.70 -3.03
CA ARG A 99 4.90 -8.00 -2.49
C ARG A 99 6.09 -8.82 -2.08
N HIS A 100 6.07 -9.29 -0.84
CA HIS A 100 7.12 -10.09 -0.24
C HIS A 100 6.60 -11.50 0.06
N ALA A 101 7.49 -12.48 -0.10
CA ALA A 101 7.31 -13.83 0.42
C ALA A 101 8.36 -14.10 1.48
N PHE A 102 7.98 -14.72 2.60
CA PHE A 102 8.89 -15.10 3.67
C PHE A 102 8.48 -16.43 4.28
N SER A 103 9.44 -17.13 4.89
CA SER A 103 9.15 -18.37 5.59
C SER A 103 8.89 -18.09 7.07
N GLU A 104 7.78 -18.58 7.59
CA GLU A 104 7.43 -18.48 9.00
C GLU A 104 6.87 -19.82 9.48
N LYS A 105 7.54 -20.44 10.46
CA LYS A 105 7.17 -21.77 11.01
C LYS A 105 7.04 -22.87 9.94
N GLY A 106 7.84 -22.80 8.89
CA GLY A 106 7.84 -23.75 7.77
C GLY A 106 6.88 -23.42 6.62
N ASP A 107 5.92 -22.52 6.83
CA ASP A 107 4.97 -22.05 5.80
C ASP A 107 5.53 -20.86 5.04
N ILE A 108 5.14 -20.74 3.76
CA ILE A 108 5.36 -19.51 2.99
C ILE A 108 4.21 -18.56 3.26
N ARG A 109 4.55 -17.36 3.70
CA ARG A 109 3.63 -16.25 3.96
C ARG A 109 3.89 -15.11 2.98
N TYR A 110 2.83 -14.34 2.70
CA TYR A 110 2.89 -13.17 1.85
C TYR A 110 2.47 -11.92 2.63
N VAL A 111 3.13 -10.79 2.35
CA VAL A 111 2.72 -9.47 2.80
C VAL A 111 3.02 -8.45 1.70
N ASP A 112 2.28 -7.36 1.68
CA ASP A 112 2.60 -6.19 0.86
C ASP A 112 3.11 -5.06 1.74
N SER A 113 4.24 -4.45 1.36
CA SER A 113 4.68 -3.15 1.88
C SER A 113 4.22 -2.04 0.96
N LEU A 114 3.65 -0.96 1.52
CA LEU A 114 3.27 0.23 0.77
C LEU A 114 4.14 1.41 1.20
N TYR A 115 4.58 2.17 0.20
CA TYR A 115 5.34 3.41 0.33
C TYR A 115 4.54 4.52 -0.33
N GLY A 116 4.03 5.46 0.46
CA GLY A 116 3.15 6.56 0.01
C GLY A 116 3.81 7.92 0.12
N HIS A 117 3.17 8.92 -0.49
CA HIS A 117 3.57 10.31 -0.56
C HIS A 117 4.91 10.58 -1.25
N LEU A 118 5.38 9.62 -2.06
CA LEU A 118 6.68 9.73 -2.73
C LEU A 118 6.74 10.95 -3.66
N ASP A 119 7.91 11.59 -3.72
CA ASP A 119 8.24 12.61 -4.72
C ASP A 119 8.52 11.92 -6.07
N ARG A 120 9.37 10.90 -6.07
CA ARG A 120 9.72 10.13 -7.28
C ARG A 120 9.54 8.64 -7.05
N ILE A 121 9.05 7.96 -8.07
CA ILE A 121 9.10 6.50 -8.20
C ILE A 121 10.33 6.16 -9.05
N LEU A 122 11.20 5.27 -8.57
CA LEU A 122 12.43 4.85 -9.25
C LEU A 122 12.38 3.40 -9.75
N VAL A 123 11.25 2.74 -9.60
CA VAL A 123 11.02 1.34 -9.96
C VAL A 123 9.75 1.22 -10.79
N LYS A 124 9.54 0.06 -11.41
CA LYS A 124 8.34 -0.22 -12.21
C LYS A 124 7.64 -1.51 -11.78
N GLU A 125 6.37 -1.63 -12.08
CA GLU A 125 5.60 -2.85 -11.85
C GLU A 125 6.27 -4.05 -12.55
N GLY A 126 6.26 -5.21 -11.87
CA GLY A 126 6.95 -6.42 -12.31
C GLY A 126 8.46 -6.45 -12.00
N GLN A 127 9.05 -5.37 -11.49
CA GLN A 127 10.47 -5.34 -11.11
C GLN A 127 10.68 -6.12 -9.80
N ARG A 128 11.70 -6.98 -9.78
CA ARG A 128 12.17 -7.64 -8.55
C ARG A 128 13.15 -6.75 -7.83
N LEU A 129 12.97 -6.62 -6.53
CA LEU A 129 13.82 -5.80 -5.66
C LEU A 129 14.45 -6.67 -4.58
N GLU A 130 15.66 -6.32 -4.20
CA GLU A 130 16.32 -6.82 -2.99
C GLU A 130 16.05 -5.87 -1.82
N ARG A 131 16.19 -6.37 -0.60
CA ARG A 131 16.15 -5.55 0.61
C ARG A 131 17.20 -4.44 0.52
N GLY A 132 16.79 -3.19 0.80
CA GLY A 132 17.67 -2.02 0.70
C GLY A 132 17.80 -1.43 -0.70
N HIS A 133 17.14 -1.98 -1.72
CA HIS A 133 17.09 -1.34 -3.04
C HIS A 133 16.32 -0.02 -2.97
N LYS A 134 16.90 1.07 -3.49
CA LYS A 134 16.25 2.38 -3.53
C LYS A 134 15.07 2.35 -4.51
N LEU A 135 13.84 2.53 -3.98
CA LEU A 135 12.61 2.43 -4.79
C LEU A 135 11.93 3.77 -5.08
N GLY A 136 12.30 4.82 -4.36
CA GLY A 136 11.73 6.15 -4.52
C GLY A 136 12.41 7.18 -3.64
N THR A 137 11.79 8.36 -3.55
CA THR A 137 12.23 9.44 -2.66
C THR A 137 11.06 9.98 -1.85
N ILE A 138 11.33 10.46 -0.64
CA ILE A 138 10.33 11.07 0.25
C ILE A 138 9.74 12.29 -0.44
N GLY A 139 8.42 12.45 -0.35
CA GLY A 139 7.68 13.55 -0.93
C GLY A 139 6.62 14.12 0.01
N THR A 140 5.69 14.86 -0.58
CA THR A 140 4.68 15.66 0.12
C THR A 140 3.24 15.28 -0.26
N GLY A 141 3.04 14.17 -0.97
CA GLY A 141 1.74 13.84 -1.55
C GLY A 141 1.21 14.96 -2.46
N HIS A 142 2.06 15.48 -3.35
CA HIS A 142 1.78 16.64 -4.22
C HIS A 142 1.46 17.94 -3.45
N GLY A 143 2.21 18.22 -2.39
CA GLY A 143 2.07 19.43 -1.57
C GLY A 143 0.91 19.40 -0.57
N ARG A 144 0.32 18.23 -0.31
CA ARG A 144 -0.75 18.08 0.69
C ARG A 144 -0.25 18.02 2.12
N TYR A 145 0.96 17.53 2.31
CA TYR A 145 1.55 17.28 3.61
C TYR A 145 2.96 17.84 3.66
N PRO A 146 3.51 18.17 4.83
CA PRO A 146 4.96 18.25 5.02
C PRO A 146 5.62 16.96 4.56
N ALA A 147 6.87 17.02 4.11
CA ALA A 147 7.58 15.87 3.63
C ALA A 147 7.64 14.76 4.68
N HIS A 148 7.31 13.54 4.31
CA HIS A 148 7.44 12.33 5.11
C HIS A 148 7.21 11.07 4.26
N LEU A 149 7.65 9.93 4.75
CA LEU A 149 7.26 8.64 4.20
C LEU A 149 6.07 8.09 4.97
N HIS A 150 4.94 7.84 4.30
CA HIS A 150 3.89 6.96 4.81
C HIS A 150 4.19 5.52 4.44
N PHE A 151 4.32 4.64 5.45
CA PHE A 151 4.73 3.25 5.28
C PHE A 151 3.74 2.28 5.93
N GLU A 152 3.29 1.25 5.18
CA GLU A 152 2.38 0.21 5.67
C GLU A 152 2.95 -1.18 5.46
N ILE A 153 2.58 -2.12 6.33
CA ILE A 153 2.70 -3.57 6.10
C ILE A 153 1.31 -4.18 6.08
N ARG A 154 0.92 -4.73 4.95
CA ARG A 154 -0.41 -5.30 4.70
C ARG A 154 -0.37 -6.81 4.74
N LYS A 155 -1.16 -7.38 5.65
CA LYS A 155 -1.31 -8.82 5.83
C LYS A 155 -2.15 -9.44 4.72
N ASP A 156 -3.17 -8.73 4.26
CA ASP A 156 -4.02 -9.15 3.15
C ASP A 156 -3.50 -8.52 1.85
N ILE A 157 -2.92 -9.35 0.99
CA ILE A 157 -2.32 -8.94 -0.29
C ILE A 157 -3.34 -8.53 -1.37
N ARG A 158 -4.63 -8.54 -1.06
CA ARG A 158 -5.70 -8.11 -1.96
C ARG A 158 -6.05 -6.63 -1.81
N VAL A 159 -5.54 -5.97 -0.79
CA VAL A 159 -5.96 -4.59 -0.44
C VAL A 159 -5.67 -3.59 -1.55
N GLY A 160 -4.50 -3.65 -2.21
CA GLY A 160 -4.11 -2.68 -3.21
C GLY A 160 -4.39 -1.25 -2.74
N MET A 161 -5.04 -0.44 -3.58
CA MET A 161 -5.47 0.92 -3.20
C MET A 161 -6.95 0.98 -2.74
N PHE A 162 -7.65 -0.15 -2.65
CA PHE A 162 -9.09 -0.25 -2.28
C PHE A 162 -9.33 -0.50 -0.80
N ARG A 163 -8.68 0.27 0.06
CA ARG A 163 -8.68 0.09 1.52
C ARG A 163 -10.08 0.04 2.16
N SER A 164 -11.05 0.76 1.58
CA SER A 164 -12.42 0.81 2.12
C SER A 164 -13.18 -0.51 2.07
N MET A 165 -12.72 -1.46 1.25
CA MET A 165 -13.32 -2.79 1.11
C MET A 165 -12.84 -3.79 2.17
N PHE A 166 -11.87 -3.43 2.99
CA PHE A 166 -11.20 -4.31 3.94
C PHE A 166 -11.29 -3.79 5.37
N PRO A 167 -11.26 -4.68 6.37
CA PRO A 167 -11.15 -4.27 7.78
C PRO A 167 -9.92 -3.39 8.00
N ARG A 168 -10.08 -2.29 8.75
CA ARG A 168 -9.02 -1.31 8.99
C ARG A 168 -8.28 -1.57 10.31
N ASP A 169 -7.92 -2.83 10.55
CA ASP A 169 -7.33 -3.30 11.80
C ASP A 169 -6.32 -4.45 11.56
N PHE A 170 -5.90 -5.13 12.63
CA PHE A 170 -4.95 -6.24 12.61
C PHE A 170 -5.40 -7.48 11.82
N ARG A 171 -6.63 -7.54 11.33
CA ARG A 171 -7.06 -8.58 10.39
C ARG A 171 -6.41 -8.40 9.03
N THR A 172 -6.19 -7.15 8.64
CA THR A 172 -5.70 -6.76 7.30
C THR A 172 -4.30 -6.16 7.32
N TYR A 173 -3.89 -5.53 8.44
CA TYR A 173 -2.63 -4.79 8.56
C TYR A 173 -1.80 -5.29 9.74
N PHE A 174 -0.49 -5.12 9.65
CA PHE A 174 0.41 -5.20 10.78
C PHE A 174 0.80 -3.80 11.24
N ASP A 175 1.16 -3.66 12.53
CA ASP A 175 2.01 -2.56 12.98
C ASP A 175 3.37 -2.73 12.31
N PRO A 176 3.83 -1.78 11.46
CA PRO A 176 5.03 -1.98 10.66
C PRO A 176 6.30 -2.17 11.48
N THR A 177 6.52 -1.33 12.50
CA THR A 177 7.69 -1.47 13.38
C THR A 177 7.69 -2.81 14.10
N GLN A 178 6.59 -3.23 14.69
CA GLN A 178 6.52 -4.51 15.41
C GLN A 178 6.73 -5.70 14.45
N PHE A 179 6.19 -5.61 13.24
CA PHE A 179 6.39 -6.64 12.22
C PHE A 179 7.86 -6.77 11.84
N ILE A 180 8.54 -5.65 11.58
CA ILE A 180 9.96 -5.60 11.18
C ILE A 180 10.85 -6.10 12.31
N LEU A 181 10.68 -5.60 13.54
CA LEU A 181 11.51 -6.00 14.68
C LEU A 181 11.45 -7.51 14.95
N ALA A 182 10.28 -8.12 14.78
CA ALA A 182 10.13 -9.56 14.92
C ALA A 182 10.73 -10.37 13.76
N ARG A 183 11.13 -9.73 12.64
CA ARG A 183 11.56 -10.39 11.40
C ARG A 183 12.78 -9.72 10.76
N GLN A 184 13.68 -9.15 11.55
CA GLN A 184 14.90 -8.48 11.04
C GLN A 184 15.86 -9.46 10.33
N SER A 185 15.85 -10.73 10.75
CA SER A 185 16.64 -11.79 10.15
C SER A 185 15.80 -13.06 10.03
N LEU A 186 15.67 -13.56 8.81
CA LEU A 186 14.92 -14.77 8.46
C LEU A 186 15.84 -15.69 7.65
N GLY A 187 15.62 -16.99 7.75
CA GLY A 187 16.32 -17.96 6.91
C GLY A 187 15.76 -18.04 5.49
N GLY A 188 16.57 -18.51 4.55
CA GLY A 188 16.10 -18.92 3.22
C GLY A 188 16.12 -17.84 2.12
N GLY A 189 16.81 -16.74 2.32
CA GLY A 189 16.91 -15.64 1.33
C GLY A 189 17.44 -16.03 -0.06
N GLU A 190 18.18 -17.13 -0.19
CA GLU A 190 18.60 -17.68 -1.48
C GLU A 190 17.49 -18.45 -2.22
N ARG A 191 16.44 -18.84 -1.52
CA ARG A 191 15.35 -19.63 -2.10
C ARG A 191 14.40 -18.74 -2.88
N THR A 192 14.01 -19.20 -4.07
CA THR A 192 13.00 -18.57 -4.92
C THR A 192 11.67 -19.28 -4.80
N VAL A 193 10.59 -18.51 -4.72
CA VAL A 193 9.19 -18.98 -4.63
C VAL A 193 8.29 -18.20 -5.57
N SER A 194 7.11 -18.75 -5.90
CA SER A 194 6.08 -18.06 -6.65
C SER A 194 5.21 -17.23 -5.71
N VAL A 195 4.96 -15.97 -6.08
CA VAL A 195 4.00 -15.08 -5.41
C VAL A 195 2.81 -14.82 -6.31
N PRO A 196 1.57 -14.79 -5.78
CA PRO A 196 0.41 -14.40 -6.59
C PRO A 196 0.53 -12.94 -7.04
N ILE A 197 0.13 -12.66 -8.28
CA ILE A 197 0.01 -11.30 -8.84
C ILE A 197 -1.44 -11.07 -9.27
N ASN A 198 -1.81 -9.83 -9.66
CA ASN A 198 -3.17 -9.46 -10.07
C ASN A 198 -4.22 -9.83 -9.01
N THR A 199 -3.89 -9.56 -7.74
CA THR A 199 -4.77 -9.87 -6.60
C THR A 199 -5.66 -8.70 -6.19
N PHE A 200 -5.40 -7.50 -6.71
CA PHE A 200 -6.14 -6.30 -6.33
C PHE A 200 -7.52 -6.30 -6.98
N PRO A 201 -8.59 -6.01 -6.22
CA PRO A 201 -9.92 -5.93 -6.79
C PRO A 201 -10.01 -4.72 -7.74
N ASN A 202 -10.51 -4.98 -8.94
CA ASN A 202 -10.98 -3.94 -9.86
C ASN A 202 -9.92 -2.97 -10.44
N GLU A 203 -8.73 -3.48 -10.84
CA GLU A 203 -7.74 -2.67 -11.56
C GLU A 203 -8.28 -2.06 -12.86
N GLN A 204 -9.22 -2.73 -13.53
CA GLN A 204 -9.87 -2.23 -14.75
C GLN A 204 -10.69 -0.96 -14.50
N GLY A 205 -11.42 -0.89 -13.39
CA GLY A 205 -12.18 0.32 -13.02
C GLY A 205 -11.26 1.52 -12.69
N PHE A 206 -10.02 1.27 -12.34
CA PHE A 206 -9.01 2.32 -12.11
C PHE A 206 -8.50 2.91 -13.43
N ALA A 207 -8.18 2.06 -14.39
CA ALA A 207 -7.73 2.48 -15.72
C ALA A 207 -8.82 3.34 -16.40
N GLU A 208 -10.08 2.96 -16.25
CA GLU A 208 -11.22 3.75 -16.76
C GLU A 208 -11.39 5.08 -16.02
N ALA A 209 -11.27 5.10 -14.69
CA ALA A 209 -11.35 6.33 -13.90
C ALA A 209 -10.18 7.28 -14.18
N GLU A 210 -8.98 6.75 -14.38
CA GLU A 210 -7.79 7.52 -14.74
C GLU A 210 -7.90 8.07 -16.17
N LYS A 211 -8.36 7.27 -17.12
CA LYS A 211 -8.65 7.67 -18.49
C LYS A 211 -9.69 8.79 -18.52
N TYR A 212 -10.79 8.64 -17.78
CA TYR A 212 -11.84 9.66 -17.66
C TYR A 212 -11.31 10.97 -17.03
N ALA A 213 -10.49 10.87 -15.98
CA ALA A 213 -9.88 12.04 -15.34
C ALA A 213 -8.88 12.77 -16.25
N THR A 214 -8.20 12.02 -17.13
CA THR A 214 -7.22 12.57 -18.07
C THR A 214 -7.92 13.23 -19.28
N GLU A 215 -8.94 12.60 -19.82
CA GLU A 215 -9.73 13.10 -20.95
C GLU A 215 -10.47 14.39 -20.60
N ASN A 216 -11.03 14.49 -19.37
CA ASN A 216 -11.73 15.70 -18.92
C ASN A 216 -10.80 16.85 -18.53
N ARG A 217 -9.49 16.63 -18.34
CA ARG A 217 -8.50 17.69 -18.16
C ARG A 217 -8.10 18.36 -19.47
N ALA A 218 -8.10 17.62 -20.58
CA ALA A 218 -7.79 18.16 -21.90
C ALA A 218 -8.91 19.06 -22.44
N GLY A 219 -10.13 18.97 -21.90
CA GLY A 219 -11.32 19.72 -22.33
C GLY A 219 -11.59 21.05 -21.63
N GLY A 220 -10.71 21.54 -20.76
CA GLY A 220 -10.74 22.95 -20.27
C GLY A 220 -11.95 23.40 -19.46
N ASP A 221 -12.86 22.53 -19.00
CA ASP A 221 -14.02 22.92 -18.18
C ASP A 221 -13.83 22.52 -16.70
N ARG A 222 -13.70 23.55 -15.82
CA ARG A 222 -13.49 23.41 -14.38
C ARG A 222 -14.78 23.18 -13.57
N THR A 223 -15.94 22.98 -14.19
CA THR A 223 -17.24 23.12 -13.52
C THR A 223 -18.11 21.87 -13.44
N SER A 224 -17.69 20.71 -13.93
CA SER A 224 -18.55 19.51 -13.84
C SER A 224 -18.09 18.55 -12.73
N PRO A 225 -18.89 18.35 -11.67
CA PRO A 225 -18.60 17.36 -10.65
C PRO A 225 -18.83 15.94 -11.19
N VAL A 226 -17.87 15.05 -10.98
CA VAL A 226 -17.99 13.62 -11.27
C VAL A 226 -19.14 13.05 -10.44
N ARG A 227 -20.25 12.70 -11.08
CA ARG A 227 -21.32 11.91 -10.45
C ARG A 227 -20.86 10.47 -10.35
N THR A 228 -20.32 10.07 -9.21
CA THR A 228 -20.23 8.68 -8.83
C THR A 228 -21.51 8.30 -8.08
N ASN A 229 -22.16 7.21 -8.51
CA ASN A 229 -23.43 6.71 -7.95
C ASN A 229 -23.44 6.71 -6.41
N GLY A 230 -23.90 7.80 -5.80
CA GLY A 230 -24.39 7.90 -4.42
C GLY A 230 -23.48 7.42 -3.27
N LYS A 231 -22.21 7.06 -3.51
CA LYS A 231 -21.31 6.62 -2.43
C LYS A 231 -20.37 7.73 -1.98
N ARG A 232 -20.56 8.15 -0.73
CA ARG A 232 -19.70 9.09 0.00
C ARG A 232 -18.28 8.54 0.09
N MET A 233 -17.31 9.19 -0.52
CA MET A 233 -15.89 8.87 -0.27
C MET A 233 -15.42 9.57 1.00
N MET A 234 -14.91 8.79 1.96
CA MET A 234 -14.24 9.28 3.16
C MET A 234 -12.72 9.28 2.93
N PHE A 235 -12.08 10.42 3.09
CA PHE A 235 -10.62 10.53 3.04
C PHE A 235 -10.00 10.34 4.43
N GLU A 236 -8.78 9.79 4.49
CA GLU A 236 -8.06 9.70 5.76
C GLU A 236 -7.71 11.11 6.30
N GLY A 237 -7.83 11.25 7.62
CA GLY A 237 -7.55 12.53 8.31
C GLY A 237 -8.79 13.32 8.73
N GLY A 238 -10.01 12.75 8.62
CA GLY A 238 -11.24 13.44 9.06
C GLY A 238 -11.68 14.57 8.14
N MET A 239 -11.18 14.60 6.90
CA MET A 239 -11.65 15.53 5.89
C MET A 239 -12.83 14.93 5.11
N ARG A 240 -13.91 15.68 4.98
CA ARG A 240 -15.09 15.33 4.18
C ARG A 240 -15.08 16.17 2.92
N TRP A 241 -15.22 15.51 1.77
CA TRP A 241 -15.53 16.18 0.53
C TRP A 241 -17.05 16.30 0.39
N SER A 242 -17.56 17.50 0.18
CA SER A 242 -18.97 17.76 -0.11
C SER A 242 -19.18 17.81 -1.62
N ALA A 243 -20.03 16.92 -2.12
CA ALA A 243 -20.43 16.91 -3.54
C ALA A 243 -21.21 18.18 -3.93
N ASP A 244 -21.85 18.85 -2.96
CA ASP A 244 -22.71 20.01 -3.21
C ASP A 244 -21.90 21.31 -3.32
N THR A 245 -20.72 21.40 -2.70
CA THR A 245 -19.92 22.62 -2.68
C THR A 245 -18.57 22.49 -3.38
N GLY A 246 -18.14 21.27 -3.74
CA GLY A 246 -16.82 21.00 -4.31
C GLY A 246 -15.64 21.30 -3.38
N GLN A 247 -15.91 21.48 -2.07
CA GLN A 247 -14.91 21.86 -1.07
C GLN A 247 -14.64 20.72 -0.09
N VAL A 248 -13.41 20.69 0.41
CA VAL A 248 -12.97 19.77 1.47
C VAL A 248 -13.12 20.47 2.81
N HIS A 249 -13.95 19.94 3.70
CA HIS A 249 -14.12 20.44 5.06
C HIS A 249 -13.34 19.56 6.03
N SER A 250 -12.57 20.18 6.93
CA SER A 250 -11.97 19.50 8.07
C SER A 250 -12.95 19.54 9.24
N ASP A 251 -13.29 18.38 9.79
CA ASP A 251 -13.98 18.32 11.08
C ASP A 251 -12.99 18.72 12.19
N SER A 252 -12.77 20.01 12.39
CA SER A 252 -12.03 20.53 13.53
C SER A 252 -12.93 20.48 14.76
N ALA A 253 -12.89 19.36 15.48
CA ALA A 253 -13.30 19.35 16.88
C ALA A 253 -12.28 20.12 17.72
N PRO A 254 -12.69 20.83 18.80
CA PRO A 254 -11.80 21.65 19.61
C PRO A 254 -10.66 20.81 20.19
N SER A 255 -9.45 21.35 20.10
CA SER A 255 -8.19 20.73 20.52
C SER A 255 -8.21 20.32 21.98
N LYS A 256 -8.16 19.01 22.23
CA LYS A 256 -7.74 18.49 23.55
C LYS A 256 -6.22 18.69 23.71
N PRO A 257 -5.72 18.91 24.93
CA PRO A 257 -4.34 19.27 25.17
C PRO A 257 -3.39 18.20 24.64
N LYS A 258 -2.31 18.63 24.00
CA LYS A 258 -1.25 17.80 23.46
C LYS A 258 -0.65 16.94 24.56
N ARG A 259 -0.91 15.63 24.56
CA ARG A 259 -0.05 14.68 25.28
C ARG A 259 1.28 14.66 24.55
N SER A 260 2.37 14.88 25.27
CA SER A 260 3.73 14.69 24.76
C SER A 260 3.87 13.23 24.34
N PHE A 261 4.02 12.98 23.05
CA PHE A 261 4.35 11.67 22.54
C PHE A 261 5.86 11.43 22.73
N GLN A 262 6.19 10.31 23.34
CA GLN A 262 7.57 9.84 23.39
C GLN A 262 7.95 9.45 21.96
N VAL A 263 8.96 10.11 21.42
CA VAL A 263 9.42 9.89 20.05
C VAL A 263 10.44 8.75 20.10
N ASP A 264 10.06 7.58 19.60
CA ASP A 264 11.00 6.46 19.42
C ASP A 264 11.91 6.78 18.23
N ARG A 265 13.19 7.03 18.48
CA ARG A 265 14.20 7.24 17.44
C ARG A 265 14.62 5.90 16.84
N TYR A 266 14.97 5.89 15.57
CA TYR A 266 15.43 4.70 14.86
C TYR A 266 16.62 3.99 15.55
N GLU A 267 17.51 4.74 16.17
CA GLU A 267 18.65 4.18 16.90
C GLU A 267 18.21 3.42 18.16
N ASP A 268 17.15 3.86 18.84
CA ASP A 268 16.61 3.19 20.03
C ASP A 268 15.99 1.83 19.66
N LEU A 269 15.60 1.64 18.39
CA LEU A 269 15.04 0.39 17.88
C LEU A 269 16.11 -0.64 17.49
N ARG A 270 17.38 -0.22 17.26
CA ARG A 270 18.50 -1.13 16.96
C ARG A 270 19.15 -1.74 18.21
N SER A 271 18.97 -1.13 19.38
CA SER A 271 19.58 -1.56 20.65
C SER A 271 18.68 -2.47 21.50
N ARG A 272 17.51 -2.80 21.01
CA ARG A 272 16.57 -3.75 21.59
C ARG A 272 16.42 -4.94 20.65
#